data_d51b9daf90e9748bf9665a76a36e6cc5
#
_entry.id   d51b9daf90e9748bf9665a76a36e6cc5
#
_cell.length_a   1.000
_cell.length_b   1.000
_cell.length_c   1.000
_cell.angle_alpha   90.00
_cell.angle_beta   90.00
_cell.angle_gamma   90.00
#
_symmetry.space_group_name_H-M   'P 1'
#
loop_
_entity.id
_entity.type
_entity.pdbx_description
1 polymer ?
#
loop_
_entity_poly.entity_id
_entity_poly.type
_entity_poly.pdbx_seq_one_letter_code
_entity_poly.pdbx_strand_id
1 'polypeptide(L)'
;YSMHVVISFTLVSVTFFMVPRALVSVRRIKEVIELVESSEWILPTFQRKYVWDQEQICDLFDSIMRSYPISTFMIWKVSKATAGKNKFYKFIQDYQEWWREIGESFTPKMNDYYYAVIDGQQRINSLYIGYHGSYAVKLPRLHWKKAYDESIQPKTYLYLNLLEDADENTSRL
;
A
#
# COMPACT_ATOMS: atom_id res chain seq x y z
N TYR A 1 -1.28 -23.28 10.64
CA TYR A 1 -1.31 -21.95 9.99
C TYR A 1 -0.85 -20.93 11.02
N SER A 2 0.24 -20.23 10.72
CA SER A 2 0.75 -19.15 11.59
C SER A 2 0.32 -17.81 11.02
N MET A 3 -0.43 -17.04 11.78
CA MET A 3 -0.85 -15.69 11.43
C MET A 3 0.12 -14.69 12.07
N HIS A 4 0.66 -13.78 11.28
CA HIS A 4 1.58 -12.75 11.74
C HIS A 4 0.88 -11.39 11.74
N VAL A 5 1.01 -10.66 12.83
CA VAL A 5 0.57 -9.29 12.95
C VAL A 5 1.80 -8.40 12.94
N VAL A 6 1.92 -7.54 11.94
CA VAL A 6 3.00 -6.55 11.84
C VAL A 6 2.45 -5.21 12.29
N ILE A 7 3.11 -4.62 13.26
CA ILE A 7 2.79 -3.31 13.80
C ILE A 7 3.87 -2.35 13.32
N SER A 8 3.50 -1.35 12.54
CA SER A 8 4.40 -0.27 12.16
C SER A 8 4.34 0.82 13.23
N PHE A 9 5.46 1.09 13.89
CA PHE A 9 5.59 2.14 14.89
C PHE A 9 6.56 3.23 14.42
N THR A 10 6.08 4.45 14.47
CA THR A 10 6.86 5.56 15.00
C THR A 10 6.66 5.52 16.51
N LEU A 11 7.73 5.46 17.26
CA LEU A 11 7.82 5.28 18.72
C LEU A 11 6.67 5.91 19.54
N VAL A 12 5.58 5.22 19.79
CA VAL A 12 4.62 5.53 20.87
C VAL A 12 4.00 4.25 21.40
N SER A 13 4.00 4.14 22.71
CA SER A 13 3.54 3.09 23.63
C SER A 13 2.43 2.14 23.16
N VAL A 14 2.65 0.84 23.36
CA VAL A 14 1.78 -0.28 22.97
C VAL A 14 0.89 -0.73 24.12
N THR A 15 -0.40 -0.94 23.85
CA THR A 15 -1.27 -1.77 24.67
C THR A 15 -1.29 -3.20 24.10
N PHE A 16 -0.84 -4.14 24.89
CA PHE A 16 -0.67 -5.55 24.53
C PHE A 16 -2.03 -6.26 24.50
N PHE A 17 -2.49 -6.74 23.34
CA PHE A 17 -3.57 -7.71 23.27
C PHE A 17 -2.97 -9.08 22.91
N MET A 18 -3.07 -10.03 23.83
CA MET A 18 -2.51 -11.37 23.68
C MET A 18 -3.44 -12.23 22.84
N VAL A 19 -3.12 -12.42 21.56
CA VAL A 19 -3.74 -13.43 20.72
C VAL A 19 -2.84 -14.67 20.76
N PRO A 20 -3.34 -15.85 21.20
CA PRO A 20 -2.53 -17.06 21.28
C PRO A 20 -2.01 -17.43 19.87
N ARG A 21 -0.69 -17.49 19.71
CA ARG A 21 0.06 -17.84 18.48
C ARG A 21 0.19 -16.80 17.38
N ALA A 22 -0.15 -15.52 17.59
CA ALA A 22 0.24 -14.47 16.65
C ALA A 22 1.66 -13.97 17.00
N LEU A 23 2.57 -14.00 16.04
CA LEU A 23 3.87 -13.34 16.16
C LEU A 23 3.69 -11.86 15.84
N VAL A 24 3.89 -10.99 16.83
CA VAL A 24 3.91 -9.55 16.66
C VAL A 24 5.34 -9.13 16.35
N SER A 25 5.55 -8.45 15.23
CA SER A 25 6.84 -7.87 14.88
C SER A 25 6.67 -6.40 14.51
N VAL A 26 7.65 -5.58 14.91
CA VAL A 26 7.74 -4.18 14.51
C VAL A 26 8.60 -4.10 13.26
N ARG A 27 8.15 -3.33 12.26
CA ARG A 27 8.87 -3.08 11.02
C ARG A 27 8.93 -1.59 10.74
N ARG A 28 10.03 -1.13 10.16
CA ARG A 28 10.12 0.22 9.60
C ARG A 28 9.33 0.31 8.31
N ILE A 29 8.77 1.47 7.98
CA ILE A 29 8.04 1.68 6.71
C ILE A 29 8.93 1.33 5.51
N LYS A 30 10.19 1.73 5.53
CA LYS A 30 11.17 1.38 4.49
C LYS A 30 11.27 -0.14 4.27
N GLU A 31 11.37 -0.93 5.33
CA GLU A 31 11.43 -2.40 5.24
C GLU A 31 10.14 -2.97 4.64
N VAL A 32 8.97 -2.40 4.98
CA VAL A 32 7.68 -2.80 4.39
C VAL A 32 7.66 -2.53 2.90
N ILE A 33 8.13 -1.37 2.46
CA ILE A 33 8.21 -1.02 1.04
C ILE A 33 9.17 -1.94 0.29
N GLU A 34 10.34 -2.25 0.84
CA GLU A 34 11.30 -3.20 0.26
C GLU A 34 10.69 -4.61 0.10
N LEU A 35 9.91 -5.08 1.08
CA LEU A 35 9.22 -6.37 1.02
C LEU A 35 8.09 -6.39 -0.03
N VAL A 36 7.43 -5.27 -0.24
CA VAL A 36 6.43 -5.07 -1.30
C VAL A 36 7.11 -5.07 -2.68
N GLU A 37 8.20 -4.34 -2.84
CA GLU A 37 8.95 -4.22 -4.08
C GLU A 37 9.55 -5.56 -4.51
N SER A 38 10.14 -6.30 -3.58
CA SER A 38 10.65 -7.66 -3.81
C SER A 38 9.55 -8.68 -4.11
N SER A 39 8.27 -8.31 -3.93
CA SER A 39 7.12 -9.20 -4.01
C SER A 39 7.16 -10.35 -2.99
N GLU A 40 7.82 -10.16 -1.85
CA GLU A 40 7.69 -11.04 -0.68
C GLU A 40 6.35 -10.83 0.01
N TRP A 41 5.86 -9.58 0.03
CA TRP A 41 4.51 -9.25 0.44
C TRP A 41 3.60 -9.17 -0.78
N ILE A 42 2.45 -9.85 -0.71
CA ILE A 42 1.51 -10.04 -1.81
C ILE A 42 0.07 -9.81 -1.36
N LEU A 43 -0.83 -9.62 -2.31
CA LEU A 43 -2.26 -9.39 -2.09
C LEU A 43 -3.06 -10.64 -2.46
N PRO A 44 -3.93 -11.17 -1.58
CA PRO A 44 -4.85 -12.23 -1.94
C PRO A 44 -6.00 -11.72 -2.83
N THR A 45 -6.55 -12.59 -3.68
CA THR A 45 -7.59 -12.26 -4.68
C THR A 45 -8.93 -11.81 -4.11
N PHE A 46 -9.25 -12.19 -2.89
CA PHE A 46 -10.53 -11.83 -2.26
C PHE A 46 -10.58 -10.39 -1.75
N GLN A 47 -9.55 -9.61 -2.02
CA GLN A 47 -9.45 -8.23 -1.57
C GLN A 47 -10.10 -7.26 -2.55
N ARG A 48 -10.62 -6.15 -2.00
CA ARG A 48 -11.20 -5.09 -2.81
C ARG A 48 -10.15 -4.35 -3.62
N LYS A 49 -10.58 -3.73 -4.71
CA LYS A 49 -9.77 -2.79 -5.47
C LYS A 49 -9.21 -1.68 -4.59
N TYR A 50 -8.14 -1.05 -5.05
CA TYR A 50 -7.64 0.17 -4.42
C TYR A 50 -8.67 1.30 -4.62
N VAL A 51 -8.99 2.02 -3.54
CA VAL A 51 -10.06 3.02 -3.54
C VAL A 51 -9.67 4.34 -2.87
N TRP A 52 -8.49 4.44 -2.29
CA TRP A 52 -8.03 5.69 -1.68
C TRP A 52 -7.70 6.72 -2.75
N ASP A 53 -8.08 7.96 -2.48
CA ASP A 53 -7.77 9.11 -3.31
C ASP A 53 -6.43 9.77 -2.93
N GLN A 54 -6.08 10.83 -3.63
CA GLN A 54 -4.84 11.58 -3.42
C GLN A 54 -4.79 12.24 -2.03
N GLU A 55 -5.91 12.78 -1.56
CA GLU A 55 -5.99 13.44 -0.27
C GLU A 55 -5.74 12.43 0.88
N GLN A 56 -6.33 11.25 0.79
CA GLN A 56 -6.10 10.17 1.77
C GLN A 56 -4.64 9.68 1.77
N ILE A 57 -3.96 9.68 0.62
CA ILE A 57 -2.52 9.39 0.54
C ILE A 57 -1.75 10.49 1.28
N CYS A 58 -2.02 11.77 0.99
CA CYS A 58 -1.37 12.90 1.66
C CYS A 58 -1.57 12.86 3.18
N ASP A 59 -2.79 12.59 3.64
CA ASP A 59 -3.12 12.48 5.06
C ASP A 59 -2.38 11.34 5.76
N LEU A 60 -2.18 10.22 5.06
CA LEU A 60 -1.37 9.13 5.59
C LEU A 60 0.09 9.55 5.79
N PHE A 61 0.69 10.24 4.81
CA PHE A 61 2.07 10.72 4.92
C PHE A 61 2.21 11.82 5.97
N ASP A 62 1.27 12.75 6.06
CA ASP A 62 1.23 13.76 7.13
C ASP A 62 1.16 13.10 8.51
N SER A 63 0.31 12.10 8.68
CA SER A 63 0.19 11.31 9.92
C SER A 63 1.53 10.66 10.30
N ILE A 64 2.25 10.10 9.33
CA ILE A 64 3.56 9.49 9.55
C ILE A 64 4.59 10.54 9.97
N MET A 65 4.63 11.68 9.29
CA MET A 65 5.54 12.78 9.61
C MET A 65 5.30 13.36 10.99
N ARG A 66 4.04 13.41 11.43
CA ARG A 66 3.65 13.81 12.79
C ARG A 66 3.83 12.71 13.83
N SER A 67 4.38 11.56 13.43
CA SER A 67 4.56 10.39 14.31
C SER A 67 3.24 9.83 14.87
N TYR A 68 2.14 10.00 14.16
CA TYR A 68 0.86 9.39 14.52
C TYR A 68 0.87 7.90 14.18
N PRO A 69 0.23 7.05 15.01
CA PRO A 69 0.12 5.62 14.74
C PRO A 69 -0.77 5.38 13.51
N ILE A 70 -0.23 4.66 12.52
CA ILE A 70 -0.96 4.31 11.29
C ILE A 70 -1.70 2.97 11.39
N SER A 71 -1.90 2.45 12.61
CA SER A 71 -2.54 1.15 12.88
C SER A 71 -1.65 -0.05 12.54
N THR A 72 -2.21 -1.25 12.62
CA THR A 72 -1.52 -2.53 12.43
C THR A 72 -1.78 -3.11 11.05
N PHE A 73 -0.91 -4.06 10.64
CA PHE A 73 -1.10 -4.88 9.45
C PHE A 73 -1.30 -6.33 9.87
N MET A 74 -2.25 -7.01 9.24
CA MET A 74 -2.47 -8.43 9.43
C MET A 74 -1.90 -9.19 8.24
N ILE A 75 -1.01 -10.15 8.52
CA ILE A 75 -0.26 -10.86 7.49
C ILE A 75 -0.37 -12.36 7.69
N TRP A 76 -0.60 -13.06 6.59
CA TRP A 76 -0.64 -14.51 6.52
C TRP A 76 0.59 -15.05 5.82
N LYS A 77 1.38 -15.89 6.51
CA LYS A 77 2.51 -16.59 5.91
C LYS A 77 2.02 -17.73 5.02
N VAL A 78 2.34 -17.65 3.75
CA VAL A 78 1.89 -18.56 2.68
C VAL A 78 3.08 -19.34 2.14
N SER A 79 2.99 -20.66 2.08
CA SER A 79 4.01 -21.49 1.42
C SER A 79 4.02 -21.26 -0.09
N LYS A 80 5.18 -21.47 -0.74
CA LYS A 80 5.30 -21.40 -2.20
C LYS A 80 4.27 -22.29 -2.92
N ALA A 81 4.01 -23.49 -2.40
CA ALA A 81 3.03 -24.40 -2.97
C ALA A 81 1.60 -23.83 -2.91
N THR A 82 1.23 -23.19 -1.81
CA THR A 82 -0.06 -22.51 -1.67
C THR A 82 -0.15 -21.26 -2.56
N ALA A 83 0.92 -20.48 -2.64
CA ALA A 83 1.00 -19.31 -3.51
C ALA A 83 0.92 -19.66 -5.01
N GLY A 84 1.42 -20.85 -5.40
CA GLY A 84 1.33 -21.35 -6.78
C GLY A 84 -0.04 -21.93 -7.16
N LYS A 85 -0.82 -22.41 -6.16
CA LYS A 85 -2.16 -22.97 -6.40
C LYS A 85 -3.29 -21.93 -6.37
N ASN A 86 -3.07 -20.81 -5.73
CA ASN A 86 -4.05 -19.74 -5.57
C ASN A 86 -3.58 -18.49 -6.30
N LYS A 87 -4.54 -17.64 -6.70
CA LYS A 87 -4.21 -16.36 -7.32
C LYS A 87 -3.86 -15.33 -6.25
N PHE A 88 -2.77 -14.63 -6.48
CA PHE A 88 -2.35 -13.47 -5.71
C PHE A 88 -1.98 -12.34 -6.66
N TYR A 89 -1.91 -11.14 -6.14
CA TYR A 89 -1.52 -9.95 -6.88
C TYR A 89 -0.34 -9.26 -6.20
N LYS A 90 0.43 -8.51 -6.98
CA LYS A 90 1.40 -7.56 -6.45
C LYS A 90 0.69 -6.30 -5.97
N PHE A 91 1.36 -5.52 -5.15
CA PHE A 91 0.92 -4.17 -4.80
C PHE A 91 1.01 -3.24 -6.01
N ILE A 92 0.18 -2.20 -6.02
CA ILE A 92 0.11 -1.23 -7.09
C ILE A 92 1.19 -0.17 -6.86
N GLN A 93 2.09 -0.01 -7.81
CA GLN A 93 3.05 1.08 -7.82
C GLN A 93 2.47 2.30 -8.54
N ASP A 94 2.01 2.11 -9.77
CA ASP A 94 1.42 3.15 -10.60
C ASP A 94 -0.09 2.94 -10.69
N TYR A 95 -0.82 3.69 -9.87
CA TYR A 95 -2.28 3.63 -9.89
C TYR A 95 -2.83 4.39 -11.10
N GLN A 96 -3.75 3.76 -11.80
CA GLN A 96 -4.49 4.34 -12.92
C GLN A 96 -5.95 3.98 -12.76
N GLU A 97 -6.78 4.97 -12.54
CA GLU A 97 -8.22 4.80 -12.45
C GLU A 97 -8.72 4.03 -13.69
N TRP A 98 -9.54 2.99 -13.50
CA TRP A 98 -10.05 2.09 -14.53
C TRP A 98 -9.02 1.09 -15.11
N TRP A 99 -7.73 1.42 -15.22
CA TRP A 99 -6.74 0.58 -15.91
C TRP A 99 -5.86 -0.23 -14.97
N ARG A 100 -5.53 0.33 -13.82
CA ARG A 100 -4.67 -0.30 -12.80
C ARG A 100 -5.21 -0.08 -11.39
N GLU A 101 -6.47 -0.44 -11.17
CA GLU A 101 -7.10 -0.44 -9.83
C GLU A 101 -6.79 -1.71 -9.02
N ILE A 102 -6.22 -2.72 -9.69
CA ILE A 102 -5.77 -3.99 -9.11
C ILE A 102 -4.32 -4.20 -9.55
N GLY A 103 -3.50 -4.71 -8.65
CA GLY A 103 -2.11 -5.03 -8.95
C GLY A 103 -1.96 -6.12 -10.02
N GLU A 104 -0.77 -6.24 -10.59
CA GLU A 104 -0.43 -7.31 -11.52
C GLU A 104 -0.54 -8.69 -10.86
N SER A 105 -0.87 -9.71 -11.65
CA SER A 105 -0.86 -11.10 -11.18
C SER A 105 0.50 -11.49 -10.65
N PHE A 106 0.53 -12.07 -9.45
CA PHE A 106 1.75 -12.56 -8.84
C PHE A 106 2.03 -14.00 -9.25
N THR A 107 3.29 -14.28 -9.55
CA THR A 107 3.80 -15.65 -9.79
C THR A 107 4.92 -15.94 -8.81
N PRO A 108 4.84 -17.03 -8.02
CA PRO A 108 5.88 -17.40 -7.06
C PRO A 108 7.22 -17.65 -7.75
N LYS A 109 8.30 -17.04 -7.22
CA LYS A 109 9.66 -17.19 -7.74
C LYS A 109 10.46 -18.18 -6.89
N MET A 110 11.51 -17.70 -6.23
CA MET A 110 12.50 -18.56 -5.55
C MET A 110 12.25 -18.74 -4.05
N ASN A 111 11.42 -17.90 -3.43
CA ASN A 111 11.20 -17.94 -1.98
C ASN A 111 10.35 -19.14 -1.58
N ASP A 112 10.68 -19.78 -0.47
CA ASP A 112 9.88 -20.88 0.08
C ASP A 112 8.55 -20.41 0.67
N TYR A 113 8.51 -19.15 1.12
CA TYR A 113 7.36 -18.52 1.73
C TYR A 113 7.15 -17.10 1.21
N TYR A 114 5.89 -16.68 1.20
CA TYR A 114 5.43 -15.33 0.92
C TYR A 114 4.52 -14.86 2.03
N TYR A 115 4.22 -13.58 2.08
CA TYR A 115 3.41 -12.97 3.11
C TYR A 115 2.22 -12.24 2.47
N ALA A 116 1.03 -12.84 2.58
CA ALA A 116 -0.20 -12.27 2.07
C ALA A 116 -0.77 -11.26 3.08
N VAL A 117 -0.94 -10.02 2.67
CA VAL A 117 -1.51 -8.98 3.52
C VAL A 117 -3.02 -9.13 3.56
N ILE A 118 -3.57 -9.39 4.73
CA ILE A 118 -5.01 -9.59 4.96
C ILE A 118 -5.70 -8.28 5.35
N ASP A 119 -5.05 -7.47 6.19
CA ASP A 119 -5.54 -6.14 6.56
C ASP A 119 -4.45 -5.09 6.43
N GLY A 120 -4.87 -3.85 6.15
CA GLY A 120 -3.99 -2.71 5.92
C GLY A 120 -3.53 -2.53 4.48
N GLN A 121 -4.11 -3.23 3.52
CA GLN A 121 -3.72 -3.21 2.11
C GLN A 121 -3.81 -1.84 1.46
N GLN A 122 -4.90 -1.07 1.73
CA GLN A 122 -5.05 0.28 1.20
C GLN A 122 -3.91 1.17 1.66
N ARG A 123 -3.54 1.10 2.94
CA ARG A 123 -2.42 1.85 3.52
C ARG A 123 -1.08 1.46 2.90
N ILE A 124 -0.82 0.16 2.71
CA ILE A 124 0.43 -0.30 2.08
C ILE A 124 0.49 0.12 0.61
N ASN A 125 -0.61 0.00 -0.15
CA ASN A 125 -0.67 0.52 -1.51
C ASN A 125 -0.40 2.03 -1.54
N SER A 126 -1.03 2.80 -0.64
CA SER A 126 -0.83 4.25 -0.54
C SER A 126 0.62 4.61 -0.22
N LEU A 127 1.26 3.88 0.71
CA LEU A 127 2.68 4.06 1.01
C LEU A 127 3.55 3.77 -0.23
N TYR A 128 3.25 2.69 -0.96
CA TYR A 128 4.03 2.30 -2.13
C TYR A 128 3.84 3.27 -3.30
N ILE A 129 2.59 3.68 -3.58
CA ILE A 129 2.26 4.70 -4.59
C ILE A 129 2.94 6.02 -4.25
N GLY A 130 2.81 6.51 -3.02
CA GLY A 130 3.35 7.81 -2.63
C GLY A 130 4.87 7.84 -2.52
N TYR A 131 5.53 6.72 -2.24
CA TYR A 131 6.98 6.66 -2.08
C TYR A 131 7.73 6.39 -3.39
N HIS A 132 7.21 5.51 -4.25
CA HIS A 132 7.89 5.06 -5.47
C HIS A 132 7.07 5.17 -6.74
N GLY A 133 5.79 5.48 -6.64
CA GLY A 133 4.86 5.36 -7.74
C GLY A 133 4.24 6.65 -8.21
N SER A 134 3.14 6.49 -8.94
CA SER A 134 2.34 7.58 -9.46
C SER A 134 0.85 7.31 -9.27
N TYR A 135 0.07 8.38 -9.26
CA TYR A 135 -1.37 8.34 -9.15
C TYR A 135 -2.01 9.06 -10.33
N ALA A 136 -2.88 8.39 -11.07
CA ALA A 136 -3.52 8.95 -12.24
C ALA A 136 -5.04 8.76 -12.21
N VAL A 137 -5.78 9.87 -12.19
CA VAL A 137 -7.25 9.88 -12.28
C VAL A 137 -7.69 10.67 -13.51
N LYS A 138 -8.87 10.33 -14.00
CA LYS A 138 -9.44 10.99 -15.15
C LYS A 138 -9.78 12.45 -14.84
N LEU A 139 -9.32 13.36 -15.70
CA LEU A 139 -9.69 14.76 -15.62
C LEU A 139 -11.21 14.95 -15.78
N PRO A 140 -11.81 15.89 -15.04
CA PRO A 140 -13.23 16.22 -15.18
C PRO A 140 -13.61 16.54 -16.62
N ARG A 141 -14.86 16.20 -17.00
CA ARG A 141 -15.45 16.50 -18.31
C ARG A 141 -14.85 15.79 -19.53
N LEU A 142 -13.77 15.01 -19.37
CA LEU A 142 -13.23 14.18 -20.46
C LEU A 142 -13.92 12.82 -20.52
N HIS A 143 -13.94 12.22 -21.70
CA HIS A 143 -14.50 10.88 -21.88
C HIS A 143 -13.43 9.79 -21.75
N TRP A 144 -13.82 8.62 -21.21
CA TRP A 144 -12.96 7.46 -21.18
C TRP A 144 -12.55 7.00 -22.59
N LYS A 145 -11.29 6.68 -22.76
CA LYS A 145 -10.79 6.02 -23.97
C LYS A 145 -10.66 4.51 -23.76
N LYS A 146 -10.54 3.76 -24.85
CA LYS A 146 -10.34 2.30 -24.80
C LYS A 146 -8.96 1.88 -24.25
N ALA A 147 -8.00 2.79 -24.24
CA ALA A 147 -6.67 2.59 -23.72
C ALA A 147 -6.28 3.75 -22.80
N TYR A 148 -5.30 3.52 -21.94
CA TYR A 148 -4.73 4.57 -21.09
C TYR A 148 -4.19 5.71 -21.95
N ASP A 149 -4.51 6.92 -21.56
CA ASP A 149 -4.10 8.13 -22.25
C ASP A 149 -3.74 9.21 -21.22
N GLU A 150 -2.47 9.60 -21.18
CA GLU A 150 -1.94 10.54 -20.21
C GLU A 150 -2.53 11.96 -20.35
N SER A 151 -3.02 12.32 -21.55
CA SER A 151 -3.73 13.59 -21.75
C SER A 151 -5.09 13.65 -21.04
N ILE A 152 -5.66 12.49 -20.71
CA ILE A 152 -6.93 12.34 -19.99
C ILE A 152 -6.70 12.02 -18.52
N GLN A 153 -5.65 11.27 -18.24
CA GLN A 153 -5.25 10.81 -16.90
C GLN A 153 -3.78 11.14 -16.65
N PRO A 154 -3.45 12.41 -16.39
CA PRO A 154 -2.07 12.79 -16.10
C PRO A 154 -1.58 12.09 -14.82
N LYS A 155 -0.34 11.67 -14.84
CA LYS A 155 0.33 11.11 -13.66
C LYS A 155 0.66 12.23 -12.69
N THR A 156 0.32 12.02 -11.44
CA THR A 156 0.71 12.87 -10.32
C THR A 156 1.62 12.10 -9.37
N TYR A 157 2.50 12.81 -8.69
CA TYR A 157 3.48 12.25 -7.75
C TYR A 157 3.38 12.98 -6.42
N LEU A 158 3.67 12.28 -5.34
CA LEU A 158 3.71 12.89 -4.02
C LEU A 158 5.06 13.59 -3.82
N TYR A 159 5.03 14.85 -3.41
CA TYR A 159 6.20 15.64 -3.07
C TYR A 159 6.06 16.24 -1.68
N LEU A 160 7.16 16.40 -0.98
CA LEU A 160 7.23 17.14 0.28
C LEU A 160 7.76 18.54 -0.01
N ASN A 161 6.96 19.58 0.31
CA ASN A 161 7.43 20.95 0.27
C ASN A 161 8.29 21.21 1.53
N LEU A 162 9.57 21.48 1.33
CA LEU A 162 10.54 21.80 2.40
C LEU A 162 10.76 23.29 2.60
N LEU A 163 10.17 24.14 1.75
CA LEU A 163 10.45 25.58 1.72
C LEU A 163 9.38 26.43 2.42
N GLU A 164 8.20 25.87 2.61
CA GLU A 164 7.07 26.59 3.20
C GLU A 164 6.46 25.76 4.32
N ASP A 165 6.11 26.43 5.42
CA ASP A 165 5.24 25.85 6.43
C ASP A 165 3.85 25.64 5.80
N ALA A 166 3.22 24.52 6.10
CA ALA A 166 1.88 24.24 5.65
C ALA A 166 0.91 25.22 6.34
N ASP A 167 0.48 26.26 5.62
CA ASP A 167 -0.64 27.07 6.06
C ASP A 167 -1.89 26.20 6.11
N GLU A 168 -2.70 26.38 7.18
CA GLU A 168 -3.96 25.63 7.37
C GLU A 168 -4.94 25.74 6.18
N ASN A 169 -4.73 26.72 5.29
CA ASN A 169 -5.56 27.01 4.10
C ASN A 169 -4.90 26.64 2.75
N THR A 170 -3.66 26.14 2.73
CA THR A 170 -3.05 25.72 1.47
C THR A 170 -3.60 24.35 1.11
N SER A 171 -4.34 24.26 0.02
CA SER A 171 -4.81 23.00 -0.55
C SER A 171 -3.63 22.05 -0.71
N ARG A 172 -3.69 20.87 -0.07
CA ARG A 172 -2.67 19.84 -0.04
C ARG A 172 -2.54 19.12 -1.40
N LEU A 173 -2.43 19.89 -2.47
CA LEU A 173 -2.26 19.37 -3.83
C LEU A 173 -0.83 19.59 -4.32
#